data_142f7e2996294391f2af271f950a91b5
#
_entry.id   142f7e2996294391f2af271f950a91b5
#
_cell.length_a   1.000
_cell.length_b   1.000
_cell.length_c   1.000
_cell.angle_alpha   90.00
_cell.angle_beta   90.00
_cell.angle_gamma   90.00
#
_symmetry.space_group_name_H-M   'P 1'
#
loop_
_entity.id
_entity.type
_entity.pdbx_description
1 polymer ?
#
loop_
_entity_poly.entity_id
_entity_poly.type
_entity_poly.pdbx_seq_one_letter_code
_entity_poly.pdbx_strand_id
1 'polypeptide(L)'
;MVMMRKKFIAKWDLLRLVVGLFVCVQVTSVMAQSQITIKNNLMYVDVAVYNSGLCSTIHETTIDTGASVCVIDSTYAVDSCQIKGERVNAMIGNTMGKKINTSYVYLDSIAFGGVVYTKIRCYLVDLAGTLQQYAPKFIIGGEILKRDLWCYDLKRNTLQRYMRVPKNVVATIKWKKYADAALNLIYFEGKIGGKDTRIFFDTGSLLNAVPSNFDITPTDSVKLPGANIADKLTYKKVGWCKNVPVEISNLNYNLNFVKSVSSGSKYPRINADFLQGKKWMLDYKRRRLLILDSE
;
A
#
# COMPACT_ATOMS: atom_id res chain seq x y z
N MET A 1 -6.94 26.97 55.75
CA MET A 1 -7.78 26.49 54.62
C MET A 1 -7.13 26.56 53.25
N VAL A 2 -6.15 27.42 53.03
CA VAL A 2 -5.43 27.57 51.69
C VAL A 2 -4.38 26.47 51.45
N MET A 3 -3.76 25.94 52.48
CA MET A 3 -2.70 24.92 52.30
C MET A 3 -3.21 23.52 51.91
N MET A 4 -4.45 23.13 52.24
CA MET A 4 -5.02 21.84 51.81
C MET A 4 -5.43 21.81 50.34
N ARG A 5 -5.83 22.94 49.72
CA ARG A 5 -6.19 22.96 48.31
C ARG A 5 -4.99 22.75 47.35
N LYS A 6 -3.77 23.25 47.68
CA LYS A 6 -2.59 23.05 46.86
C LYS A 6 -2.11 21.59 46.78
N LYS A 7 -2.25 20.82 47.86
CA LYS A 7 -1.87 19.38 47.86
C LYS A 7 -2.86 18.50 47.09
N PHE A 8 -4.11 18.89 46.98
CA PHE A 8 -5.13 18.14 46.24
C PHE A 8 -4.97 18.31 44.73
N ILE A 9 -4.68 19.54 44.26
CA ILE A 9 -4.48 19.86 42.83
C ILE A 9 -3.25 19.11 42.31
N ALA A 10 -2.13 19.11 43.02
CA ALA A 10 -0.91 18.38 42.63
C ALA A 10 -1.12 16.85 42.50
N LYS A 11 -2.01 16.28 43.33
CA LYS A 11 -2.32 14.85 43.24
C LYS A 11 -3.14 14.49 42.00
N TRP A 12 -4.07 15.34 41.59
CA TRP A 12 -4.88 15.13 40.39
C TRP A 12 -4.09 15.33 39.10
N ASP A 13 -3.16 16.29 39.07
CA ASP A 13 -2.28 16.51 37.93
C ASP A 13 -1.26 15.35 37.78
N LEU A 14 -0.74 14.83 38.88
CA LEU A 14 0.13 13.64 38.87
C LEU A 14 -0.63 12.39 38.39
N LEU A 15 -1.89 12.21 38.81
CA LEU A 15 -2.74 11.09 38.38
C LEU A 15 -3.05 11.19 36.89
N ARG A 16 -3.36 12.38 36.36
CA ARG A 16 -3.57 12.63 34.93
C ARG A 16 -2.30 12.37 34.12
N LEU A 17 -1.13 12.78 34.63
CA LEU A 17 0.16 12.51 33.98
C LEU A 17 0.47 11.01 33.95
N VAL A 18 0.22 10.28 35.04
CA VAL A 18 0.44 8.84 35.12
C VAL A 18 -0.53 8.08 34.24
N VAL A 19 -1.80 8.44 34.20
CA VAL A 19 -2.83 7.84 33.32
C VAL A 19 -2.50 8.16 31.86
N GLY A 20 -2.10 9.39 31.56
CA GLY A 20 -1.66 9.79 30.22
C GLY A 20 -0.42 9.02 29.76
N LEU A 21 0.58 8.83 30.63
CA LEU A 21 1.76 8.01 30.33
C LEU A 21 1.40 6.52 30.14
N PHE A 22 0.50 5.98 30.97
CA PHE A 22 0.07 4.58 30.87
C PHE A 22 -0.72 4.31 29.59
N VAL A 23 -1.57 5.24 29.15
CA VAL A 23 -2.28 5.15 27.87
C VAL A 23 -1.31 5.27 26.69
N CYS A 24 -0.31 6.17 26.75
CA CYS A 24 0.73 6.27 25.74
C CYS A 24 1.61 5.00 25.67
N VAL A 25 1.96 4.40 26.81
CA VAL A 25 2.78 3.16 26.85
C VAL A 25 2.00 1.96 26.32
N GLN A 26 0.71 1.86 26.58
CA GLN A 26 -0.13 0.77 26.03
C GLN A 26 -0.32 0.90 24.53
N VAL A 27 -0.49 2.12 24.00
CA VAL A 27 -0.61 2.36 22.55
C VAL A 27 0.71 2.07 21.82
N THR A 28 1.86 2.34 22.43
CA THR A 28 3.18 2.07 21.81
C THR A 28 3.56 0.58 21.80
N SER A 29 3.10 -0.21 22.74
CA SER A 29 3.40 -1.66 22.78
C SER A 29 2.53 -2.49 21.82
N VAL A 30 1.32 -2.01 21.48
CA VAL A 30 0.37 -2.72 20.58
C VAL A 30 0.70 -2.53 19.11
N MET A 31 1.52 -1.51 18.74
CA MET A 31 1.78 -1.12 17.35
C MET A 31 3.18 -1.48 16.83
N ALA A 32 4.00 -2.23 17.54
CA ALA A 32 5.35 -2.58 17.10
C ALA A 32 5.36 -3.38 15.78
N GLN A 33 4.24 -4.03 15.46
CA GLN A 33 4.05 -4.88 14.30
C GLN A 33 2.57 -4.87 13.91
N SER A 34 2.28 -4.71 12.62
CA SER A 34 0.92 -4.89 12.10
C SER A 34 0.74 -6.28 11.54
N GLN A 35 -0.43 -6.88 11.81
CA GLN A 35 -0.83 -8.12 11.18
C GLN A 35 -1.24 -7.85 9.74
N ILE A 36 -0.77 -8.68 8.79
CA ILE A 36 -1.21 -8.66 7.40
C ILE A 36 -2.35 -9.67 7.22
N THR A 37 -3.42 -9.25 6.61
CA THR A 37 -4.45 -10.16 6.07
C THR A 37 -4.32 -10.18 4.55
N ILE A 38 -4.16 -11.37 3.96
CA ILE A 38 -4.11 -11.53 2.51
C ILE A 38 -5.49 -11.95 2.01
N LYS A 39 -6.07 -11.15 1.12
CA LYS A 39 -7.37 -11.42 0.49
C LYS A 39 -7.30 -11.02 -0.98
N ASN A 40 -7.60 -11.95 -1.88
CA ASN A 40 -7.54 -11.71 -3.33
C ASN A 40 -6.19 -11.16 -3.81
N ASN A 41 -5.08 -11.69 -3.30
CA ASN A 41 -3.69 -11.24 -3.57
C ASN A 41 -3.36 -9.82 -3.09
N LEU A 42 -4.26 -9.16 -2.37
CA LEU A 42 -4.00 -7.86 -1.75
C LEU A 42 -3.61 -8.04 -0.28
N MET A 43 -2.71 -7.20 0.17
CA MET A 43 -2.27 -7.16 1.57
C MET A 43 -2.99 -6.04 2.31
N TYR A 44 -3.73 -6.42 3.34
CA TYR A 44 -4.45 -5.49 4.20
C TYR A 44 -3.81 -5.44 5.58
N VAL A 45 -3.79 -4.25 6.16
CA VAL A 45 -3.33 -4.00 7.53
C VAL A 45 -4.32 -3.09 8.25
N ASP A 46 -4.31 -3.14 9.57
CA ASP A 46 -5.04 -2.17 10.39
C ASP A 46 -4.22 -0.89 10.53
N VAL A 47 -4.88 0.24 10.37
CA VAL A 47 -4.30 1.57 10.51
C VAL A 47 -5.13 2.40 11.46
N ALA A 48 -4.50 2.95 12.49
CA ALA A 48 -5.13 3.99 13.30
C ALA A 48 -4.96 5.35 12.61
N VAL A 49 -6.07 6.03 12.39
CA VAL A 49 -6.13 7.39 11.82
C VAL A 49 -6.56 8.36 12.89
N TYR A 50 -5.80 9.42 13.08
CA TYR A 50 -6.11 10.50 14.00
C TYR A 50 -6.41 11.76 13.21
N ASN A 51 -7.56 12.38 13.52
CA ASN A 51 -7.96 13.64 12.93
C ASN A 51 -8.86 14.44 13.86
N SER A 52 -8.54 15.70 14.12
CA SER A 52 -9.32 16.62 14.96
C SER A 52 -9.68 16.06 16.34
N GLY A 53 -8.73 15.36 16.98
CA GLY A 53 -8.90 14.76 18.30
C GLY A 53 -9.64 13.41 18.32
N LEU A 54 -10.10 12.92 17.18
CA LEU A 54 -10.73 11.62 17.03
C LEU A 54 -9.70 10.59 16.54
N CYS A 55 -9.85 9.35 17.00
CA CYS A 55 -9.07 8.19 16.55
C CYS A 55 -10.01 7.13 15.99
N SER A 56 -9.75 6.70 14.76
CA SER A 56 -10.49 5.63 14.09
C SER A 56 -9.52 4.54 13.63
N THR A 57 -9.87 3.28 13.83
CA THR A 57 -9.11 2.16 13.27
C THR A 57 -9.75 1.72 11.96
N ILE A 58 -8.95 1.71 10.89
CA ILE A 58 -9.38 1.26 9.56
C ILE A 58 -8.81 -0.14 9.33
N HIS A 59 -9.69 -1.15 9.29
CA HIS A 59 -9.31 -2.56 9.17
C HIS A 59 -9.02 -3.02 7.72
N GLU A 60 -9.51 -2.29 6.73
CA GLU A 60 -9.35 -2.64 5.30
C GLU A 60 -8.43 -1.63 4.62
N THR A 61 -7.20 -1.50 5.13
CA THR A 61 -6.18 -0.64 4.54
C THR A 61 -5.23 -1.45 3.68
N THR A 62 -5.14 -1.12 2.40
CA THR A 62 -4.23 -1.78 1.46
C THR A 62 -2.87 -1.09 1.43
N ILE A 63 -1.80 -1.89 1.44
CA ILE A 63 -0.44 -1.43 1.14
C ILE A 63 -0.24 -1.50 -0.36
N ASP A 64 -0.07 -0.35 -1.01
CA ASP A 64 -0.10 -0.24 -2.46
C ASP A 64 1.15 0.47 -3.00
N THR A 65 2.09 -0.31 -3.55
CA THR A 65 3.28 0.22 -4.24
C THR A 65 2.97 0.82 -5.60
N GLY A 66 1.80 0.55 -6.16
CA GLY A 66 1.28 1.13 -7.39
C GLY A 66 0.59 2.48 -7.20
N ALA A 67 0.34 2.90 -5.96
CA ALA A 67 -0.15 4.22 -5.61
C ALA A 67 0.99 5.14 -5.18
N SER A 68 1.07 6.34 -5.77
CA SER A 68 2.07 7.36 -5.38
C SER A 68 1.73 8.06 -4.08
N VAL A 69 0.46 8.11 -3.71
CA VAL A 69 -0.13 8.91 -2.63
C VAL A 69 -1.06 8.06 -1.78
N CYS A 70 -1.45 8.60 -0.60
CA CYS A 70 -2.48 7.98 0.21
C CYS A 70 -3.88 8.38 -0.28
N VAL A 71 -4.80 7.43 -0.26
CA VAL A 71 -6.19 7.61 -0.68
C VAL A 71 -7.12 6.99 0.35
N ILE A 72 -8.19 7.67 0.70
CA ILE A 72 -9.26 7.16 1.55
C ILE A 72 -10.59 7.19 0.80
N ASP A 73 -11.43 6.19 1.01
CA ASP A 73 -12.80 6.21 0.48
C ASP A 73 -13.55 7.43 1.02
N SER A 74 -14.11 8.23 0.12
CA SER A 74 -14.68 9.54 0.45
C SER A 74 -15.88 9.44 1.39
N THR A 75 -16.72 8.43 1.24
CA THR A 75 -17.88 8.17 2.10
C THR A 75 -17.40 7.66 3.47
N TYR A 76 -16.49 6.70 3.49
CA TYR A 76 -15.93 6.16 4.72
C TYR A 76 -15.21 7.23 5.56
N ALA A 77 -14.50 8.13 4.89
CA ALA A 77 -13.80 9.24 5.53
C ALA A 77 -14.75 10.15 6.31
N VAL A 78 -15.93 10.46 5.74
CA VAL A 78 -16.93 11.34 6.36
C VAL A 78 -17.75 10.60 7.40
N ASP A 79 -18.33 9.47 7.02
CA ASP A 79 -19.36 8.80 7.82
C ASP A 79 -18.77 8.00 8.98
N SER A 80 -17.63 7.33 8.75
CA SER A 80 -17.03 6.45 9.75
C SER A 80 -15.87 7.09 10.49
N CYS A 81 -14.98 7.78 9.78
CA CYS A 81 -13.82 8.42 10.41
C CYS A 81 -14.09 9.86 10.86
N GLN A 82 -15.22 10.44 10.48
CA GLN A 82 -15.60 11.83 10.79
C GLN A 82 -14.48 12.83 10.47
N ILE A 83 -13.76 12.58 9.36
CA ILE A 83 -12.65 13.43 8.96
C ILE A 83 -13.17 14.80 8.60
N LYS A 84 -12.83 15.77 9.44
CA LYS A 84 -13.12 17.20 9.28
C LYS A 84 -11.83 17.92 8.92
N GLY A 85 -11.90 18.83 8.00
CA GLY A 85 -10.75 19.63 7.59
C GLY A 85 -11.03 20.38 6.30
N GLU A 86 -10.19 21.37 6.01
CA GLU A 86 -10.25 22.07 4.74
C GLU A 86 -9.97 21.09 3.60
N ARG A 87 -10.88 21.07 2.62
CA ARG A 87 -10.72 20.26 1.41
C ARG A 87 -10.07 21.11 0.34
N VAL A 88 -8.92 20.64 -0.13
CA VAL A 88 -8.19 21.31 -1.20
C VAL A 88 -8.46 20.58 -2.52
N ASN A 89 -9.00 21.29 -3.50
CA ASN A 89 -9.26 20.72 -4.81
C ASN A 89 -7.98 20.20 -5.47
N ALA A 90 -8.06 19.03 -6.06
CA ALA A 90 -6.93 18.36 -6.65
C ALA A 90 -7.35 17.45 -7.81
N MET A 91 -6.36 16.93 -8.51
CA MET A 91 -6.54 15.94 -9.56
C MET A 91 -5.64 14.74 -9.27
N ILE A 92 -6.18 13.54 -9.38
CA ILE A 92 -5.43 12.29 -9.26
C ILE A 92 -5.58 11.49 -10.56
N GLY A 93 -4.54 10.80 -10.97
CA GLY A 93 -4.54 9.97 -12.17
C GLY A 93 -4.30 8.50 -11.84
N ASN A 94 -4.79 7.60 -12.69
CA ASN A 94 -4.42 6.20 -12.67
C ASN A 94 -3.21 5.92 -13.58
N THR A 95 -2.69 4.70 -13.51
CA THR A 95 -1.55 4.25 -14.35
C THR A 95 -1.85 4.21 -15.85
N MET A 96 -3.13 4.38 -16.23
CA MET A 96 -3.60 4.44 -17.62
C MET A 96 -3.68 5.88 -18.15
N GLY A 97 -3.26 6.87 -17.36
CA GLY A 97 -3.29 8.29 -17.74
C GLY A 97 -4.65 8.97 -17.58
N LYS A 98 -5.71 8.24 -17.21
CA LYS A 98 -7.01 8.84 -16.93
C LYS A 98 -6.96 9.60 -15.60
N LYS A 99 -7.44 10.83 -15.60
CA LYS A 99 -7.47 11.74 -14.44
C LYS A 99 -8.90 11.93 -13.96
N ILE A 100 -9.06 12.08 -12.65
CA ILE A 100 -10.31 12.47 -11.99
C ILE A 100 -10.08 13.69 -11.13
N ASN A 101 -11.08 14.58 -11.09
CA ASN A 101 -11.12 15.67 -10.13
C ASN A 101 -11.50 15.11 -8.77
N THR A 102 -10.82 15.54 -7.75
CA THR A 102 -11.05 15.14 -6.37
C THR A 102 -10.63 16.26 -5.42
N SER A 103 -10.54 15.96 -4.16
CA SER A 103 -9.93 16.82 -3.16
C SER A 103 -9.03 16.01 -2.24
N TYR A 104 -8.18 16.68 -1.48
CA TYR A 104 -7.46 16.06 -0.39
C TYR A 104 -7.65 16.81 0.92
N VAL A 105 -7.39 16.12 1.99
CA VAL A 105 -7.32 16.66 3.36
C VAL A 105 -5.96 16.33 3.96
N TYR A 106 -5.58 17.01 5.03
CA TYR A 106 -4.46 16.61 5.86
C TYR A 106 -5.00 15.88 7.09
N LEU A 107 -4.63 14.63 7.26
CA LEU A 107 -4.81 13.88 8.50
C LEU A 107 -3.76 14.33 9.51
N ASP A 108 -4.13 14.46 10.79
CA ASP A 108 -3.18 14.83 11.84
C ASP A 108 -2.08 13.78 11.94
N SER A 109 -2.47 12.50 12.03
CA SER A 109 -1.54 11.39 11.94
C SER A 109 -2.20 10.07 11.55
N ILE A 110 -1.35 9.12 11.12
CA ILE A 110 -1.69 7.70 10.96
C ILE A 110 -0.66 6.86 11.70
N ALA A 111 -1.09 5.71 12.26
CA ALA A 111 -0.20 4.79 12.94
C ALA A 111 -0.39 3.36 12.43
N PHE A 112 0.70 2.72 12.00
CA PHE A 112 0.77 1.30 11.61
C PHE A 112 2.22 0.82 11.62
N GLY A 113 2.45 -0.49 11.70
CA GLY A 113 3.79 -1.10 11.63
C GLY A 113 4.77 -0.58 12.68
N GLY A 114 4.28 -0.09 13.83
CA GLY A 114 5.09 0.48 14.89
C GLY A 114 5.53 1.92 14.69
N VAL A 115 4.93 2.65 13.74
CA VAL A 115 5.30 4.03 13.39
C VAL A 115 4.08 4.93 13.35
N VAL A 116 4.26 6.16 13.86
CA VAL A 116 3.28 7.25 13.72
C VAL A 116 3.80 8.25 12.70
N TYR A 117 3.00 8.53 11.70
CA TYR A 117 3.27 9.54 10.67
C TYR A 117 2.33 10.72 10.85
N THR A 118 2.84 11.92 10.83
CA THR A 118 2.07 13.16 11.03
C THR A 118 1.88 13.94 9.73
N LYS A 119 0.83 14.76 9.67
CA LYS A 119 0.50 15.65 8.55
C LYS A 119 0.44 14.91 7.22
N ILE A 120 -0.42 13.89 7.15
CA ILE A 120 -0.54 13.04 5.98
C ILE A 120 -1.56 13.64 5.02
N ARG A 121 -1.09 13.98 3.80
CA ARG A 121 -2.00 14.34 2.72
C ARG A 121 -2.73 13.10 2.22
N CYS A 122 -4.05 13.12 2.30
CA CYS A 122 -4.90 12.00 1.93
C CYS A 122 -5.96 12.43 0.94
N TYR A 123 -5.99 11.80 -0.23
CA TYR A 123 -6.96 12.09 -1.28
C TYR A 123 -8.28 11.40 -1.00
N LEU A 124 -9.39 12.09 -1.23
CA LEU A 124 -10.75 11.60 -1.03
C LEU A 124 -11.29 11.08 -2.37
N VAL A 125 -11.45 9.78 -2.52
CA VAL A 125 -11.93 9.15 -3.75
C VAL A 125 -13.09 8.22 -3.43
N ASP A 126 -14.10 8.20 -4.28
CA ASP A 126 -15.19 7.22 -4.19
C ASP A 126 -14.67 5.84 -4.62
N LEU A 127 -13.97 5.17 -3.71
CA LEU A 127 -13.43 3.84 -3.94
C LEU A 127 -14.56 2.79 -3.96
N ALA A 128 -15.53 2.92 -3.07
CA ALA A 128 -16.67 2.01 -3.01
C ALA A 128 -17.51 2.06 -4.28
N GLY A 129 -17.76 3.25 -4.84
CA GLY A 129 -18.49 3.41 -6.09
C GLY A 129 -17.74 2.92 -7.32
N THR A 130 -16.40 2.97 -7.33
CA THR A 130 -15.59 2.54 -8.48
C THR A 130 -15.16 1.08 -8.40
N LEU A 131 -14.67 0.62 -7.24
CA LEU A 131 -14.08 -0.71 -7.06
C LEU A 131 -15.06 -1.72 -6.44
N GLN A 132 -16.20 -1.26 -5.89
CA GLN A 132 -17.26 -2.05 -5.27
C GLN A 132 -16.69 -3.02 -4.19
N GLN A 133 -16.99 -4.33 -4.29
CA GLN A 133 -16.52 -5.33 -3.31
C GLN A 133 -15.00 -5.50 -3.22
N TYR A 134 -14.23 -4.91 -4.12
CA TYR A 134 -12.76 -4.90 -4.07
C TYR A 134 -12.19 -3.60 -3.51
N ALA A 135 -13.05 -2.66 -3.12
CA ALA A 135 -12.63 -1.35 -2.60
C ALA A 135 -11.98 -1.48 -1.23
N PRO A 136 -10.72 -1.07 -1.06
CA PRO A 136 -10.17 -0.84 0.27
C PRO A 136 -10.80 0.42 0.86
N LYS A 137 -10.82 0.51 2.20
CA LYS A 137 -11.25 1.75 2.87
C LYS A 137 -10.18 2.83 2.82
N PHE A 138 -8.92 2.39 2.86
CA PHE A 138 -7.76 3.25 2.82
C PHE A 138 -6.62 2.62 2.02
N ILE A 139 -5.86 3.43 1.30
CA ILE A 139 -4.69 3.03 0.52
C ILE A 139 -3.48 3.77 1.08
N ILE A 140 -2.48 3.03 1.54
CA ILE A 140 -1.16 3.56 1.87
C ILE A 140 -0.27 3.42 0.65
N GLY A 141 0.05 4.55 0.03
CA GLY A 141 0.90 4.61 -1.15
C GLY A 141 2.36 4.97 -0.85
N GLY A 142 3.12 5.10 -1.93
CA GLY A 142 4.56 5.38 -1.92
C GLY A 142 4.96 6.65 -1.16
N GLU A 143 4.07 7.61 -0.96
CA GLU A 143 4.32 8.80 -0.13
C GLU A 143 4.71 8.43 1.31
N ILE A 144 4.09 7.40 1.87
CA ILE A 144 4.41 6.88 3.21
C ILE A 144 5.44 5.77 3.13
N LEU A 145 5.28 4.83 2.19
CA LEU A 145 6.17 3.67 2.09
C LEU A 145 7.64 4.06 1.93
N LYS A 146 7.93 5.17 1.25
CA LYS A 146 9.30 5.66 1.05
C LYS A 146 9.99 6.23 2.30
N ARG A 147 9.22 6.50 3.37
CA ARG A 147 9.75 7.14 4.57
C ARG A 147 10.58 6.19 5.43
N ASP A 148 10.29 4.89 5.35
CA ASP A 148 10.89 3.87 6.20
C ASP A 148 11.32 2.62 5.43
N LEU A 149 12.01 1.73 6.13
CA LEU A 149 12.41 0.41 5.65
C LEU A 149 11.36 -0.59 6.14
N TRP A 150 10.56 -1.11 5.24
CA TRP A 150 9.44 -1.99 5.54
C TRP A 150 9.82 -3.44 5.34
N CYS A 151 9.54 -4.28 6.34
CA CYS A 151 9.68 -5.73 6.27
C CYS A 151 8.31 -6.40 6.28
N TYR A 152 8.08 -7.19 5.26
CA TYR A 152 6.90 -8.03 5.05
C TYR A 152 7.32 -9.48 5.31
N ASP A 153 6.77 -10.09 6.34
CA ASP A 153 6.94 -11.52 6.60
C ASP A 153 5.63 -12.23 6.23
N LEU A 154 5.54 -12.71 5.00
CA LEU A 154 4.32 -13.35 4.50
C LEU A 154 4.13 -14.79 5.02
N LYS A 155 5.13 -15.37 5.68
CA LYS A 155 5.01 -16.64 6.39
C LYS A 155 4.30 -16.45 7.74
N ARG A 156 4.61 -15.33 8.41
CA ARG A 156 4.00 -14.95 9.71
C ARG A 156 2.85 -13.96 9.55
N ASN A 157 2.58 -13.51 8.33
CA ASN A 157 1.58 -12.48 8.01
C ASN A 157 1.79 -11.19 8.80
N THR A 158 3.00 -10.63 8.75
CA THR A 158 3.34 -9.45 9.54
C THR A 158 4.05 -8.38 8.74
N LEU A 159 3.75 -7.13 9.06
CA LEU A 159 4.40 -5.92 8.55
C LEU A 159 5.01 -5.15 9.71
N GLN A 160 6.27 -4.80 9.59
CA GLN A 160 6.93 -3.97 10.58
C GLN A 160 8.01 -3.07 9.97
N ARG A 161 8.29 -2.00 10.66
CA ARG A 161 9.42 -1.14 10.35
C ARG A 161 10.72 -1.74 10.83
N TYR A 162 11.78 -1.59 10.03
CA TYR A 162 13.15 -1.90 10.41
C TYR A 162 14.02 -0.64 10.43
N MET A 163 14.95 -0.57 11.37
CA MET A 163 15.91 0.54 11.46
C MET A 163 17.12 0.33 10.53
N ARG A 164 17.43 -0.92 10.21
CA ARG A 164 18.55 -1.32 9.35
C ARG A 164 18.24 -2.63 8.64
N VAL A 165 18.90 -2.81 7.51
CA VAL A 165 18.82 -4.08 6.76
C VAL A 165 19.52 -5.17 7.58
N PRO A 166 18.89 -6.32 7.80
CA PRO A 166 19.51 -7.46 8.49
C PRO A 166 20.58 -8.12 7.60
N LYS A 167 21.38 -9.01 8.19
CA LYS A 167 22.49 -9.66 7.47
C LYS A 167 22.03 -10.83 6.58
N ASN A 168 20.87 -11.42 6.83
CA ASN A 168 20.33 -12.60 6.14
C ASN A 168 19.63 -12.28 4.82
N VAL A 169 20.13 -11.31 4.05
CA VAL A 169 19.65 -11.02 2.69
C VAL A 169 20.15 -12.09 1.73
N VAL A 170 19.25 -12.81 1.08
CA VAL A 170 19.56 -13.87 0.09
C VAL A 170 19.45 -13.37 -1.35
N ALA A 171 18.64 -12.34 -1.61
CA ALA A 171 18.57 -11.74 -2.93
C ALA A 171 18.22 -10.26 -2.87
N THR A 172 18.64 -9.52 -3.91
CA THR A 172 18.39 -8.10 -4.05
C THR A 172 17.88 -7.80 -5.45
N ILE A 173 16.69 -7.22 -5.56
CA ILE A 173 16.13 -6.71 -6.80
C ILE A 173 16.21 -5.19 -6.74
N LYS A 174 17.03 -4.59 -7.60
CA LYS A 174 17.16 -3.14 -7.71
C LYS A 174 16.12 -2.58 -8.66
N TRP A 175 15.64 -1.36 -8.41
CA TRP A 175 14.80 -0.64 -9.36
C TRP A 175 15.39 0.71 -9.74
N LYS A 176 14.98 1.21 -10.89
CA LYS A 176 15.39 2.51 -11.42
C LYS A 176 14.27 3.54 -11.28
N LYS A 177 14.65 4.80 -11.21
CA LYS A 177 13.73 5.92 -11.35
C LYS A 177 13.66 6.30 -12.83
N TYR A 178 12.46 6.45 -13.35
CA TYR A 178 12.25 6.85 -14.74
C TYR A 178 11.58 8.23 -14.77
N ALA A 179 11.98 9.07 -15.74
CA ALA A 179 11.45 10.42 -15.87
C ALA A 179 9.97 10.46 -16.26
N ASP A 180 9.51 9.42 -16.99
CA ASP A 180 8.13 9.24 -17.45
C ASP A 180 7.23 8.52 -16.44
N ALA A 181 7.77 8.14 -15.27
CA ALA A 181 7.02 7.48 -14.21
C ALA A 181 6.58 8.48 -13.12
N ALA A 182 5.40 8.25 -12.56
CA ALA A 182 4.98 9.00 -11.38
C ALA A 182 5.93 8.75 -10.20
N LEU A 183 6.01 9.73 -9.30
CA LEU A 183 6.89 9.65 -8.13
C LEU A 183 6.53 8.45 -7.27
N ASN A 184 7.55 7.84 -6.69
CA ASN A 184 7.46 6.72 -5.75
C ASN A 184 6.95 5.39 -6.32
N LEU A 185 6.75 5.26 -7.62
CA LEU A 185 6.43 3.97 -8.25
C LEU A 185 7.69 3.12 -8.45
N ILE A 186 7.52 1.81 -8.41
CA ILE A 186 8.61 0.83 -8.50
C ILE A 186 8.59 0.15 -9.86
N TYR A 187 9.69 0.26 -10.61
CA TYR A 187 9.87 -0.44 -11.87
C TYR A 187 11.15 -1.26 -11.86
N PHE A 188 11.02 -2.57 -11.99
CA PHE A 188 12.14 -3.46 -12.22
C PHE A 188 12.51 -3.51 -13.70
N GLU A 189 13.76 -3.79 -14.00
CA GLU A 189 14.17 -4.28 -15.31
C GLU A 189 14.21 -5.80 -15.27
N GLY A 190 13.72 -6.45 -16.32
CA GLY A 190 13.67 -7.91 -16.38
C GLY A 190 13.11 -8.40 -17.69
N LYS A 191 12.82 -9.70 -17.76
CA LYS A 191 12.22 -10.34 -18.91
C LYS A 191 10.90 -11.00 -18.57
N ILE A 192 9.96 -10.94 -19.49
CA ILE A 192 8.69 -11.67 -19.43
C ILE A 192 8.53 -12.41 -20.75
N GLY A 193 8.41 -13.75 -20.69
CA GLY A 193 8.37 -14.58 -21.91
C GLY A 193 9.63 -14.43 -22.75
N GLY A 194 10.80 -14.22 -22.13
CA GLY A 194 12.08 -14.02 -22.79
C GLY A 194 12.33 -12.61 -23.34
N LYS A 195 11.37 -11.67 -23.22
CA LYS A 195 11.46 -10.31 -23.77
C LYS A 195 11.86 -9.31 -22.70
N ASP A 196 12.90 -8.53 -22.97
CA ASP A 196 13.34 -7.46 -22.09
C ASP A 196 12.26 -6.38 -21.95
N THR A 197 11.94 -6.00 -20.71
CA THR A 197 10.91 -5.01 -20.43
C THR A 197 11.11 -4.35 -19.07
N ARG A 198 10.48 -3.19 -18.90
CA ARG A 198 10.21 -2.64 -17.57
C ARG A 198 9.01 -3.35 -16.98
N ILE A 199 9.10 -3.71 -15.71
CA ILE A 199 8.06 -4.42 -14.97
C ILE A 199 7.60 -3.54 -13.82
N PHE A 200 6.36 -3.11 -13.84
CA PHE A 200 5.75 -2.32 -12.79
C PHE A 200 5.37 -3.22 -11.61
N PHE A 201 5.88 -2.91 -10.42
CA PHE A 201 5.56 -3.63 -9.19
C PHE A 201 4.43 -2.93 -8.44
N ASP A 202 3.30 -3.62 -8.29
CA ASP A 202 2.04 -3.06 -7.82
C ASP A 202 1.36 -4.02 -6.84
N THR A 203 1.61 -3.84 -5.55
CA THR A 203 1.00 -4.67 -4.48
C THR A 203 -0.49 -4.38 -4.28
N GLY A 204 -1.02 -3.31 -4.88
CA GLY A 204 -2.45 -2.98 -4.93
C GLY A 204 -3.18 -3.65 -6.09
N SER A 205 -2.52 -4.48 -6.89
CA SER A 205 -3.12 -5.18 -8.03
C SER A 205 -3.56 -6.60 -7.67
N LEU A 206 -4.79 -6.96 -8.04
CA LEU A 206 -5.33 -8.32 -7.88
C LEU A 206 -4.59 -9.35 -8.73
N LEU A 207 -4.07 -8.95 -9.90
CA LEU A 207 -3.52 -9.84 -10.91
C LEU A 207 -2.29 -9.25 -11.57
N ASN A 208 -1.38 -10.11 -11.99
CA ASN A 208 -0.34 -9.72 -12.92
C ASN A 208 -0.97 -9.46 -14.31
N ALA A 209 -0.48 -8.46 -15.01
CA ALA A 209 -1.05 -8.05 -16.29
C ALA A 209 0.03 -7.67 -17.30
N VAL A 210 -0.21 -7.97 -18.58
CA VAL A 210 0.57 -7.45 -19.69
C VAL A 210 -0.29 -6.55 -20.59
N PRO A 211 0.29 -5.51 -21.21
CA PRO A 211 -0.42 -4.68 -22.20
C PRO A 211 -0.99 -5.50 -23.36
N SER A 212 -2.02 -4.99 -24.03
CA SER A 212 -2.63 -5.66 -25.18
C SER A 212 -1.65 -5.90 -26.34
N ASN A 213 -0.70 -5.00 -26.52
CA ASN A 213 0.34 -5.07 -27.54
C ASN A 213 1.60 -5.83 -27.09
N PHE A 214 1.63 -6.36 -25.88
CA PHE A 214 2.75 -7.17 -25.42
C PHE A 214 2.74 -8.52 -26.14
N ASP A 215 3.88 -8.91 -26.68
CA ASP A 215 4.00 -10.07 -27.55
C ASP A 215 4.11 -11.38 -26.73
N ILE A 216 2.96 -11.78 -26.17
CA ILE A 216 2.69 -13.08 -25.54
C ILE A 216 1.33 -13.55 -26.02
N THR A 217 1.23 -14.79 -26.46
CA THR A 217 -0.03 -15.39 -26.87
C THR A 217 -0.78 -15.95 -25.66
N PRO A 218 -2.02 -15.53 -25.42
CA PRO A 218 -2.85 -16.16 -24.39
C PRO A 218 -3.08 -17.63 -24.67
N THR A 219 -3.01 -18.46 -23.62
CA THR A 219 -3.33 -19.90 -23.69
C THR A 219 -4.83 -20.17 -23.53
N ASP A 220 -5.56 -19.20 -22.97
CA ASP A 220 -6.97 -19.32 -22.65
C ASP A 220 -7.61 -17.92 -22.58
N SER A 221 -8.88 -17.85 -22.24
CA SER A 221 -9.58 -16.60 -21.95
C SER A 221 -10.47 -16.75 -20.73
N VAL A 222 -10.52 -15.71 -19.92
CA VAL A 222 -11.26 -15.69 -18.67
C VAL A 222 -12.05 -14.38 -18.53
N LYS A 223 -13.23 -14.44 -17.91
CA LYS A 223 -14.02 -13.25 -17.58
C LYS A 223 -13.63 -12.79 -16.19
N LEU A 224 -12.96 -11.65 -16.12
CA LEU A 224 -12.43 -11.08 -14.89
C LEU A 224 -12.94 -9.67 -14.62
N PRO A 225 -13.04 -9.28 -13.35
CA PRO A 225 -13.32 -7.90 -12.99
C PRO A 225 -12.13 -7.02 -13.38
N GLY A 226 -12.43 -5.89 -13.98
CA GLY A 226 -11.48 -4.82 -14.25
C GLY A 226 -12.01 -3.51 -13.68
N ALA A 227 -11.25 -2.89 -12.80
CA ALA A 227 -11.57 -1.61 -12.21
C ALA A 227 -10.30 -0.83 -11.88
N ASN A 228 -10.44 0.47 -11.71
CA ASN A 228 -9.42 1.35 -11.17
C ASN A 228 -10.11 2.58 -10.55
N ILE A 229 -9.35 3.44 -9.90
CA ILE A 229 -9.89 4.62 -9.22
C ILE A 229 -10.67 5.61 -10.12
N ALA A 230 -10.53 5.49 -11.43
CA ALA A 230 -11.16 6.38 -12.41
C ALA A 230 -12.23 5.69 -13.27
N ASP A 231 -12.43 4.39 -13.12
CA ASP A 231 -13.39 3.60 -13.89
C ASP A 231 -14.15 2.62 -12.99
N LYS A 232 -15.47 2.57 -13.18
CA LYS A 232 -16.33 1.61 -12.47
C LYS A 232 -15.96 0.18 -12.81
N LEU A 233 -16.20 -0.71 -11.86
CA LEU A 233 -16.02 -2.14 -12.02
C LEU A 233 -16.82 -2.65 -13.21
N THR A 234 -16.14 -3.35 -14.11
CA THR A 234 -16.72 -4.04 -15.26
C THR A 234 -16.12 -5.43 -15.39
N TYR A 235 -16.89 -6.37 -15.92
CA TYR A 235 -16.38 -7.71 -16.21
C TYR A 235 -16.05 -7.83 -17.70
N LYS A 236 -14.81 -8.12 -18.02
CA LYS A 236 -14.34 -8.25 -19.40
C LYS A 236 -13.73 -9.62 -19.64
N LYS A 237 -13.95 -10.18 -20.82
CA LYS A 237 -13.22 -11.35 -21.29
C LYS A 237 -11.81 -10.90 -21.68
N VAL A 238 -10.79 -11.46 -21.03
CA VAL A 238 -9.39 -11.14 -21.24
C VAL A 238 -8.60 -12.41 -21.56
N GLY A 239 -7.47 -12.25 -22.23
CA GLY A 239 -6.56 -13.38 -22.48
C GLY A 239 -5.91 -13.81 -21.18
N TRP A 240 -5.75 -15.11 -20.98
CA TRP A 240 -5.07 -15.72 -19.85
C TRP A 240 -3.80 -16.41 -20.30
N CYS A 241 -2.64 -15.95 -19.80
CA CYS A 241 -1.32 -16.50 -20.11
C CYS A 241 -0.82 -17.23 -18.87
N LYS A 242 -0.68 -18.56 -18.97
CA LYS A 242 -0.28 -19.43 -17.85
C LYS A 242 1.23 -19.68 -17.85
N ASN A 243 1.82 -19.79 -16.66
CA ASN A 243 3.20 -20.20 -16.44
C ASN A 243 4.22 -19.45 -17.30
N VAL A 244 4.04 -18.15 -17.46
CA VAL A 244 4.94 -17.32 -18.24
C VAL A 244 6.25 -17.15 -17.48
N PRO A 245 7.42 -17.47 -18.09
CA PRO A 245 8.70 -17.25 -17.47
C PRO A 245 8.96 -15.76 -17.27
N VAL A 246 9.38 -15.41 -16.06
CA VAL A 246 9.73 -14.05 -15.63
C VAL A 246 11.11 -14.08 -15.02
N GLU A 247 12.01 -13.27 -15.52
CA GLU A 247 13.34 -13.04 -14.98
C GLU A 247 13.43 -11.61 -14.42
N ILE A 248 13.74 -11.47 -13.13
CA ILE A 248 13.95 -10.18 -12.48
C ILE A 248 15.27 -10.26 -11.71
N SER A 249 16.24 -9.44 -12.08
CA SER A 249 17.62 -9.62 -11.63
C SER A 249 18.11 -11.05 -11.98
N ASN A 250 18.58 -11.83 -11.05
CA ASN A 250 19.01 -13.23 -11.28
C ASN A 250 17.98 -14.23 -10.75
N LEU A 251 16.73 -13.82 -10.59
CA LEU A 251 15.66 -14.65 -10.06
C LEU A 251 14.68 -15.01 -11.17
N ASN A 252 14.33 -16.28 -11.24
CA ASN A 252 13.41 -16.83 -12.22
C ASN A 252 12.11 -17.27 -11.54
N TYR A 253 11.00 -16.91 -12.17
CA TYR A 253 9.63 -17.21 -11.71
C TYR A 253 8.80 -17.69 -12.89
N ASN A 254 7.77 -18.46 -12.62
CA ASN A 254 6.68 -18.73 -13.57
C ASN A 254 5.41 -18.08 -13.01
N LEU A 255 4.90 -17.05 -13.69
CA LEU A 255 3.74 -16.30 -13.24
C LEU A 255 2.60 -16.38 -14.26
N ASN A 256 1.37 -16.24 -13.77
CA ASN A 256 0.21 -16.11 -14.64
C ASN A 256 -0.07 -14.65 -14.92
N PHE A 257 -0.47 -14.31 -16.13
CA PHE A 257 -0.81 -12.96 -16.54
C PHE A 257 -2.17 -12.89 -17.21
N VAL A 258 -2.85 -11.76 -17.00
CA VAL A 258 -3.95 -11.36 -17.87
C VAL A 258 -3.39 -10.48 -18.99
N LYS A 259 -3.78 -10.76 -20.23
CA LYS A 259 -3.49 -9.86 -21.34
C LYS A 259 -4.64 -8.88 -21.47
N SER A 260 -4.36 -7.60 -21.20
CA SER A 260 -5.36 -6.54 -21.26
C SER A 260 -5.95 -6.44 -22.66
N VAL A 261 -7.23 -6.12 -22.76
CA VAL A 261 -7.89 -5.82 -24.05
C VAL A 261 -7.75 -4.35 -24.46
N SER A 262 -7.23 -3.51 -23.56
CA SER A 262 -7.01 -2.09 -23.81
C SER A 262 -5.54 -1.74 -23.58
N SER A 263 -5.03 -0.82 -24.37
CA SER A 263 -3.65 -0.32 -24.31
C SER A 263 -3.32 0.52 -23.06
N GLY A 264 -4.11 0.39 -21.99
CA GLY A 264 -4.06 1.32 -20.86
C GLY A 264 -2.77 1.35 -20.05
N SER A 265 -2.04 0.25 -19.95
CA SER A 265 -0.74 0.23 -19.28
C SER A 265 0.38 0.11 -20.31
N LYS A 266 1.38 0.98 -20.22
CA LYS A 266 2.56 0.95 -21.11
C LYS A 266 3.46 -0.26 -20.83
N TYR A 267 3.51 -0.72 -19.59
CA TYR A 267 4.41 -1.76 -19.12
C TYR A 267 3.66 -2.91 -18.47
N PRO A 268 4.20 -4.14 -18.53
CA PRO A 268 3.73 -5.25 -17.71
C PRO A 268 3.71 -4.87 -16.24
N ARG A 269 2.75 -5.42 -15.51
CA ARG A 269 2.57 -5.24 -14.08
C ARG A 269 2.62 -6.60 -13.39
N ILE A 270 3.34 -6.66 -12.27
CA ILE A 270 3.34 -7.80 -11.36
C ILE A 270 2.88 -7.33 -9.97
N ASN A 271 2.13 -8.17 -9.30
CA ASN A 271 1.75 -7.99 -7.90
C ASN A 271 2.73 -8.73 -6.96
N ALA A 272 2.35 -8.96 -5.71
CA ALA A 272 3.21 -9.61 -4.73
C ALA A 272 3.22 -11.15 -4.82
N ASP A 273 2.58 -11.78 -5.81
CA ASP A 273 2.46 -13.25 -5.91
C ASP A 273 3.82 -13.96 -5.93
N PHE A 274 4.82 -13.37 -6.61
CA PHE A 274 6.16 -13.97 -6.67
C PHE A 274 6.92 -13.92 -5.33
N LEU A 275 6.37 -13.23 -4.35
CA LEU A 275 6.91 -13.11 -2.99
C LEU A 275 6.12 -13.91 -1.95
N GLN A 276 5.11 -14.70 -2.37
CA GLN A 276 4.33 -15.51 -1.45
C GLN A 276 5.22 -16.44 -0.61
N GLY A 277 4.89 -16.54 0.68
CA GLY A 277 5.63 -17.35 1.65
C GLY A 277 7.06 -16.88 1.95
N LYS A 278 7.47 -15.73 1.41
CA LYS A 278 8.80 -15.14 1.63
C LYS A 278 8.73 -14.02 2.64
N LYS A 279 9.88 -13.78 3.24
CA LYS A 279 10.15 -12.57 4.00
C LYS A 279 10.94 -11.61 3.12
N TRP A 280 10.46 -10.39 2.97
CA TRP A 280 11.07 -9.41 2.07
C TRP A 280 10.99 -7.99 2.60
N MET A 281 11.81 -7.10 2.08
CA MET A 281 11.86 -5.71 2.53
C MET A 281 11.83 -4.74 1.36
N LEU A 282 11.19 -3.58 1.56
CA LEU A 282 11.26 -2.43 0.66
C LEU A 282 12.21 -1.38 1.24
N ASP A 283 13.30 -1.08 0.54
CA ASP A 283 14.24 0.00 0.82
C ASP A 283 14.13 1.07 -0.28
N TYR A 284 13.16 1.97 -0.16
CA TYR A 284 12.95 3.05 -1.11
C TYR A 284 14.16 4.00 -1.21
N LYS A 285 14.84 4.23 -0.10
CA LYS A 285 16.02 5.11 -0.05
C LYS A 285 17.13 4.60 -0.96
N ARG A 286 17.35 3.28 -0.99
CA ARG A 286 18.36 2.63 -1.84
C ARG A 286 17.77 1.97 -3.08
N ARG A 287 16.47 2.11 -3.30
CA ARG A 287 15.73 1.58 -4.45
C ARG A 287 15.97 0.10 -4.67
N ARG A 288 15.65 -0.71 -3.67
CA ARG A 288 15.81 -2.15 -3.71
C ARG A 288 14.75 -2.89 -2.90
N LEU A 289 14.29 -3.99 -3.45
CA LEU A 289 13.56 -5.03 -2.77
C LEU A 289 14.57 -6.10 -2.36
N LEU A 290 14.54 -6.46 -1.09
CA LEU A 290 15.43 -7.46 -0.51
C LEU A 290 14.60 -8.69 -0.14
N ILE A 291 15.05 -9.87 -0.55
CA ILE A 291 14.49 -11.13 -0.09
C ILE A 291 15.39 -11.63 1.03
N LEU A 292 14.77 -11.98 2.15
CA LEU A 292 15.46 -12.45 3.34
C LEU A 292 15.32 -13.95 3.46
N ASP A 293 16.31 -14.57 4.08
CA ASP A 293 16.17 -15.95 4.54
C ASP A 293 15.04 -16.02 5.58
N SER A 294 14.19 -17.01 5.43
CA SER A 294 13.13 -17.32 6.40
C SER A 294 13.71 -18.32 7.39
N GLU A 295 14.20 -17.82 8.49
CA GLU A 295 14.48 -18.67 9.65
C GLU A 295 13.21 -19.30 10.22
#